data_27efbb9484ef53d4681a0e38f5fb555b
#
_entry.id   27efbb9484ef53d4681a0e38f5fb555b
#
_cell.length_a   1.000
_cell.length_b   1.000
_cell.length_c   1.000
_cell.angle_alpha   90.00
_cell.angle_beta   90.00
_cell.angle_gamma   90.00
#
_symmetry.space_group_name_H-M   'P 1'
#
loop_
_entity.id
_entity.type
_entity.pdbx_description
1 polymer ?
#
loop_
_entity_poly.entity_id
_entity_poly.type
_entity_poly.pdbx_seq_one_letter_code
_entity_poly.pdbx_strand_id
1 'polypeptide(L)'
;MKAIHLFPSTLATLALAAATLTACSSATDKPADQAATTITTPATDGPAITHDELAADHQRMEADHRSMEEADSVMEADHQAARAAAQKAGITTRPAYIALEKRHDALLARHKEVVAKHSEVLQRHAELEKKHAAGTVTDAQMQTDHTSMKTEDQQMQQEHQQLVSDHKKIEEEHAALLK
;
A
#
# COMPACT_ATOMS: atom_id res chain seq x y z
N MET A 1 0.83 2.29 -39.26
CA MET A 1 2.06 2.82 -38.67
C MET A 1 1.65 3.66 -37.47
N LYS A 2 1.77 3.14 -36.23
CA LYS A 2 1.48 3.87 -34.99
C LYS A 2 2.81 4.03 -34.24
N ALA A 3 3.14 5.29 -33.92
CA ALA A 3 4.36 5.65 -33.25
C ALA A 3 4.33 5.23 -31.77
N ILE A 4 5.38 4.54 -31.35
CA ILE A 4 5.61 4.13 -29.97
C ILE A 4 6.28 5.31 -29.27
N HIS A 5 5.63 5.91 -28.29
CA HIS A 5 6.23 6.93 -27.43
C HIS A 5 7.04 6.23 -26.32
N LEU A 6 8.37 6.35 -26.43
CA LEU A 6 9.30 6.01 -25.34
C LEU A 6 9.26 7.13 -24.29
N PHE A 7 8.96 6.78 -23.03
CA PHE A 7 9.18 7.66 -21.89
C PHE A 7 10.57 7.44 -21.30
N PRO A 8 11.32 8.50 -21.01
CA PRO A 8 12.63 8.39 -20.36
C PRO A 8 12.45 8.21 -18.84
N SER A 9 13.05 7.12 -18.30
CA SER A 9 13.18 6.88 -16.86
C SER A 9 14.22 7.83 -16.26
N THR A 10 13.79 8.73 -15.38
CA THR A 10 14.70 9.51 -14.54
C THR A 10 15.00 8.76 -13.25
N LEU A 11 16.26 8.33 -13.09
CA LEU A 11 16.80 7.79 -11.83
C LEU A 11 16.96 8.95 -10.82
N ALA A 12 16.25 8.89 -9.72
CA ALA A 12 16.46 9.75 -8.56
C ALA A 12 17.40 9.03 -7.57
N THR A 13 18.60 9.57 -7.41
CA THR A 13 19.59 9.12 -6.41
C THR A 13 19.22 9.64 -5.02
N LEU A 14 18.97 8.73 -4.08
CA LEU A 14 18.71 9.05 -2.68
C LEU A 14 20.05 9.10 -1.91
N ALA A 15 20.38 10.27 -1.36
CA ALA A 15 21.54 10.48 -0.49
C ALA A 15 21.16 10.16 0.97
N LEU A 16 21.91 9.22 1.58
CA LEU A 16 21.76 8.80 2.98
C LEU A 16 22.64 9.70 3.86
N ALA A 17 22.03 10.50 4.73
CA ALA A 17 22.73 11.28 5.75
C ALA A 17 22.67 10.56 7.09
N ALA A 18 23.84 10.15 7.62
CA ALA A 18 23.99 9.59 8.95
C ALA A 18 24.18 10.71 9.97
N ALA A 19 23.31 10.81 10.97
CA ALA A 19 23.46 11.70 12.12
C ALA A 19 23.96 10.92 13.33
N THR A 20 25.14 11.29 13.85
CA THR A 20 25.74 10.77 15.06
C THR A 20 25.21 11.52 16.29
N LEU A 21 24.65 10.78 17.25
CA LEU A 21 24.23 11.31 18.55
C LEU A 21 25.37 11.12 19.57
N THR A 22 25.84 12.24 20.11
CA THR A 22 26.80 12.30 21.21
C THR A 22 26.06 12.39 22.54
N ALA A 23 26.26 11.43 23.43
CA ALA A 23 25.74 11.43 24.78
C ALA A 23 26.66 12.23 25.71
N CYS A 24 26.10 13.15 26.52
CA CYS A 24 26.76 13.70 27.68
C CYS A 24 25.98 13.34 28.95
N SER A 25 26.64 12.61 29.83
CA SER A 25 26.23 12.25 31.17
C SER A 25 26.71 13.34 32.14
N SER A 26 25.88 13.77 33.11
CA SER A 26 26.34 14.41 34.33
C SER A 26 25.34 14.10 35.47
N ALA A 27 25.85 13.44 36.48
CA ALA A 27 25.16 13.15 37.75
C ALA A 27 25.39 14.30 38.73
N THR A 28 24.37 14.63 39.52
CA THR A 28 24.58 15.17 40.90
C THR A 28 23.33 14.97 41.77
N ASP A 29 23.60 14.70 43.05
CA ASP A 29 22.77 14.21 44.13
C ASP A 29 21.57 15.07 44.61
N LYS A 30 20.53 14.37 45.06
CA LYS A 30 19.50 14.33 46.14
C LYS A 30 19.36 15.56 47.07
N PRO A 31 18.17 15.79 47.79
CA PRO A 31 17.25 14.81 48.37
C PRO A 31 15.72 15.05 48.20
N ALA A 32 14.98 14.08 48.72
CA ALA A 32 13.55 13.83 48.69
C ALA A 32 12.64 14.94 49.18
N ASP A 33 11.51 15.10 48.50
CA ASP A 33 10.22 15.41 49.13
C ASP A 33 9.07 14.73 48.36
N GLN A 34 8.08 14.22 49.11
CA GLN A 34 6.95 13.47 48.62
C GLN A 34 5.93 14.44 48.01
N ALA A 35 5.67 14.32 46.71
CA ALA A 35 4.51 14.92 46.10
C ALA A 35 3.89 13.94 45.06
N ALA A 36 2.60 13.80 45.22
CA ALA A 36 1.63 13.05 44.42
C ALA A 36 2.06 12.67 43.02
N THR A 37 2.06 11.36 42.73
CA THR A 37 2.23 10.79 41.39
C THR A 37 1.01 11.14 40.54
N THR A 38 1.06 12.29 39.89
CA THR A 38 0.23 12.54 38.72
C THR A 38 0.80 11.66 37.63
N ILE A 39 0.08 10.63 37.20
CA ILE A 39 0.37 9.86 36.02
C ILE A 39 0.19 10.82 34.83
N THR A 40 1.27 11.51 34.48
CA THR A 40 1.34 12.24 33.21
C THR A 40 1.46 11.18 32.11
N THR A 41 0.35 10.87 31.48
CA THR A 41 0.33 10.18 30.18
C THR A 41 1.30 10.96 29.27
N PRO A 42 2.29 10.33 28.62
CA PRO A 42 3.13 11.04 27.67
C PRO A 42 2.22 11.62 26.59
N ALA A 43 2.10 12.94 26.58
CA ALA A 43 1.55 13.63 25.42
C ALA A 43 2.45 13.28 24.24
N THR A 44 1.89 12.64 23.24
CA THR A 44 2.53 12.49 21.94
C THR A 44 2.59 13.88 21.33
N ASP A 45 3.71 14.59 21.52
CA ASP A 45 3.99 15.93 20.97
C ASP A 45 4.25 15.86 19.46
N GLY A 46 3.31 15.31 18.70
CA GLY A 46 3.21 15.52 17.27
C GLY A 46 2.13 16.58 17.00
N PRO A 47 2.25 17.42 15.96
CA PRO A 47 1.17 18.31 15.59
C PRO A 47 -0.10 17.49 15.37
N ALA A 48 -1.21 17.91 16.01
CA ALA A 48 -2.50 17.26 15.84
C ALA A 48 -2.87 17.29 14.34
N ILE A 49 -3.27 16.13 13.82
CA ILE A 49 -3.73 16.02 12.42
C ILE A 49 -4.95 16.94 12.24
N THR A 50 -4.97 17.71 11.19
CA THR A 50 -6.07 18.62 10.87
C THR A 50 -7.13 17.91 10.02
N HIS A 51 -8.36 18.44 10.02
CA HIS A 51 -9.41 17.97 9.12
C HIS A 51 -9.01 18.03 7.63
N ASP A 52 -8.29 19.08 7.23
CA ASP A 52 -7.87 19.25 5.84
C ASP A 52 -6.83 18.19 5.45
N GLU A 53 -5.93 17.83 6.35
CA GLU A 53 -4.97 16.75 6.13
C GLU A 53 -5.65 15.39 6.04
N LEU A 54 -6.66 15.14 6.90
CA LEU A 54 -7.45 13.92 6.85
C LEU A 54 -8.18 13.77 5.52
N ALA A 55 -8.85 14.85 5.07
CA ALA A 55 -9.55 14.86 3.79
C ALA A 55 -8.60 14.69 2.59
N ALA A 56 -7.42 15.31 2.64
CA ALA A 56 -6.41 15.15 1.60
C ALA A 56 -5.84 13.72 1.53
N ASP A 57 -5.62 13.09 2.68
CA ASP A 57 -5.18 11.70 2.75
C ASP A 57 -6.27 10.75 2.22
N HIS A 58 -7.54 10.98 2.56
CA HIS A 58 -8.66 10.21 2.02
C HIS A 58 -8.75 10.28 0.49
N GLN A 59 -8.67 11.49 -0.09
CA GLN A 59 -8.69 11.66 -1.54
C GLN A 59 -7.51 10.94 -2.23
N ARG A 60 -6.35 10.91 -1.59
CA ARG A 60 -5.17 10.19 -2.10
C ARG A 60 -5.41 8.69 -2.09
N MET A 61 -5.93 8.15 -0.97
CA MET A 61 -6.27 6.73 -0.85
C MET A 61 -7.33 6.29 -1.86
N GLU A 62 -8.34 7.14 -2.14
CA GLU A 62 -9.32 6.88 -3.20
C GLU A 62 -8.68 6.85 -4.61
N ALA A 63 -7.70 7.73 -4.88
CA ALA A 63 -6.99 7.75 -6.15
C ALA A 63 -6.13 6.48 -6.32
N ASP A 64 -5.44 6.06 -5.26
CA ASP A 64 -4.64 4.85 -5.22
C ASP A 64 -5.52 3.60 -5.41
N HIS A 65 -6.71 3.57 -4.79
CA HIS A 65 -7.69 2.49 -4.98
C HIS A 65 -8.15 2.37 -6.43
N ARG A 66 -8.52 3.48 -7.08
CA ARG A 66 -8.87 3.46 -8.50
C ARG A 66 -7.74 2.95 -9.38
N SER A 67 -6.49 3.34 -9.08
CA SER A 67 -5.33 2.84 -9.82
C SER A 67 -5.12 1.33 -9.64
N MET A 68 -5.41 0.79 -8.45
CA MET A 68 -5.37 -0.66 -8.20
C MET A 68 -6.47 -1.40 -8.96
N GLU A 69 -7.69 -0.88 -9.02
CA GLU A 69 -8.80 -1.46 -9.80
C GLU A 69 -8.50 -1.45 -11.32
N GLU A 70 -7.91 -0.37 -11.82
CA GLU A 70 -7.47 -0.29 -13.22
C GLU A 70 -6.39 -1.34 -13.53
N ALA A 71 -5.42 -1.52 -12.64
CA ALA A 71 -4.38 -2.53 -12.80
C ALA A 71 -4.96 -3.96 -12.77
N ASP A 72 -5.95 -4.25 -11.90
CA ASP A 72 -6.66 -5.53 -11.86
C ASP A 72 -7.35 -5.81 -13.20
N SER A 73 -8.03 -4.81 -13.76
CA SER A 73 -8.69 -4.94 -15.06
C SER A 73 -7.71 -5.22 -16.21
N VAL A 74 -6.54 -4.59 -16.20
CA VAL A 74 -5.49 -4.83 -17.20
C VAL A 74 -4.92 -6.24 -17.05
N MET A 75 -4.58 -6.66 -15.84
CA MET A 75 -4.05 -8.00 -15.56
C MET A 75 -5.02 -9.11 -15.97
N GLU A 76 -6.33 -8.93 -15.72
CA GLU A 76 -7.35 -9.88 -16.16
C GLU A 76 -7.44 -9.96 -17.70
N ALA A 77 -7.39 -8.81 -18.40
CA ALA A 77 -7.41 -8.77 -19.86
C ALA A 77 -6.17 -9.44 -20.47
N ASP A 78 -4.99 -9.21 -19.90
CA ASP A 78 -3.72 -9.81 -20.34
C ASP A 78 -3.73 -11.33 -20.12
N HIS A 79 -4.28 -11.79 -18.97
CA HIS A 79 -4.47 -13.22 -18.71
C HIS A 79 -5.38 -13.87 -19.75
N GLN A 80 -6.53 -13.25 -20.08
CA GLN A 80 -7.44 -13.78 -21.11
C GLN A 80 -6.76 -13.83 -22.47
N ALA A 81 -5.98 -12.82 -22.84
CA ALA A 81 -5.23 -12.78 -24.08
C ALA A 81 -4.16 -13.88 -24.14
N ALA A 82 -3.42 -14.10 -23.05
CA ALA A 82 -2.43 -15.17 -22.93
C ALA A 82 -3.07 -16.57 -23.08
N ARG A 83 -4.23 -16.80 -22.45
CA ARG A 83 -4.99 -18.05 -22.60
C ARG A 83 -5.47 -18.30 -24.03
N ALA A 84 -5.98 -17.27 -24.69
CA ALA A 84 -6.40 -17.36 -26.10
C ALA A 84 -5.22 -17.67 -27.02
N ALA A 85 -4.06 -17.07 -26.79
CA ALA A 85 -2.83 -17.35 -27.54
C ALA A 85 -2.35 -18.79 -27.32
N ALA A 86 -2.36 -19.29 -26.08
CA ALA A 86 -1.99 -20.66 -25.75
C ALA A 86 -2.94 -21.69 -26.37
N GLN A 87 -4.24 -21.40 -26.41
CA GLN A 87 -5.23 -22.24 -27.08
C GLN A 87 -4.95 -22.31 -28.56
N LYS A 88 -4.70 -21.18 -29.21
CA LYS A 88 -4.36 -21.11 -30.65
C LYS A 88 -3.07 -21.88 -30.95
N ALA A 89 -2.10 -21.84 -30.06
CA ALA A 89 -0.82 -22.56 -30.19
C ALA A 89 -0.93 -24.05 -29.85
N GLY A 90 -2.07 -24.53 -29.30
CA GLY A 90 -2.28 -25.92 -28.91
C GLY A 90 -1.43 -26.39 -27.75
N ILE A 91 -1.02 -25.49 -26.86
CA ILE A 91 -0.14 -25.78 -25.72
C ILE A 91 -0.86 -25.95 -24.38
N THR A 92 -2.19 -25.81 -24.35
CA THR A 92 -3.01 -25.81 -23.11
C THR A 92 -2.92 -27.09 -22.30
N THR A 93 -2.51 -28.20 -22.88
CA THR A 93 -2.31 -29.49 -22.20
C THR A 93 -0.87 -29.73 -21.75
N ARG A 94 0.05 -28.83 -22.06
CA ARG A 94 1.45 -28.95 -21.63
C ARG A 94 1.56 -28.76 -20.12
N PRO A 95 2.26 -29.64 -19.38
CA PRO A 95 2.38 -29.51 -17.91
C PRO A 95 2.95 -28.15 -17.46
N ALA A 96 3.90 -27.59 -18.20
CA ALA A 96 4.47 -26.27 -17.92
C ALA A 96 3.41 -25.16 -18.02
N TYR A 97 2.55 -25.20 -19.05
CA TYR A 97 1.45 -24.26 -19.22
C TYR A 97 0.44 -24.36 -18.05
N ILE A 98 0.02 -25.58 -17.72
CA ILE A 98 -0.93 -25.83 -16.62
C ILE A 98 -0.38 -25.29 -15.28
N ALA A 99 0.91 -25.51 -15.01
CA ALA A 99 1.55 -25.00 -13.81
C ALA A 99 1.63 -23.46 -13.80
N LEU A 100 1.85 -22.84 -14.96
CA LEU A 100 1.88 -21.38 -15.10
C LEU A 100 0.49 -20.77 -14.89
N GLU A 101 -0.55 -21.32 -15.51
CA GLU A 101 -1.94 -20.88 -15.31
C GLU A 101 -2.36 -20.92 -13.85
N LYS A 102 -2.04 -22.00 -13.14
CA LYS A 102 -2.34 -22.11 -11.71
C LYS A 102 -1.69 -21.00 -10.88
N ARG A 103 -0.46 -20.59 -11.23
CA ARG A 103 0.21 -19.47 -10.55
C ARG A 103 -0.44 -18.13 -10.91
N HIS A 104 -0.84 -17.97 -12.17
CA HIS A 104 -1.51 -16.78 -12.64
C HIS A 104 -2.88 -16.59 -11.99
N ASP A 105 -3.71 -17.63 -11.96
CA ASP A 105 -5.01 -17.62 -11.26
C ASP A 105 -4.87 -17.27 -9.78
N ALA A 106 -3.85 -17.82 -9.10
CA ALA A 106 -3.58 -17.53 -7.68
C ALA A 106 -3.16 -16.07 -7.47
N LEU A 107 -2.36 -15.52 -8.38
CA LEU A 107 -1.94 -14.11 -8.34
C LEU A 107 -3.12 -13.16 -8.53
N LEU A 108 -3.97 -13.40 -9.52
CA LEU A 108 -5.19 -12.61 -9.76
C LEU A 108 -6.16 -12.67 -8.56
N ALA A 109 -6.33 -13.85 -7.96
CA ALA A 109 -7.14 -13.98 -6.75
C ALA A 109 -6.57 -13.14 -5.60
N ARG A 110 -5.25 -13.16 -5.40
CA ARG A 110 -4.58 -12.35 -4.38
C ARG A 110 -4.70 -10.87 -4.65
N HIS A 111 -4.59 -10.43 -5.91
CA HIS A 111 -4.79 -9.04 -6.29
C HIS A 111 -6.19 -8.55 -5.91
N LYS A 112 -7.24 -9.32 -6.24
CA LYS A 112 -8.63 -9.01 -5.86
C LYS A 112 -8.83 -8.90 -4.34
N GLU A 113 -8.15 -9.73 -3.55
CA GLU A 113 -8.17 -9.62 -2.08
C GLU A 113 -7.55 -8.30 -1.58
N VAL A 114 -6.43 -7.86 -2.17
CA VAL A 114 -5.78 -6.59 -1.81
C VAL A 114 -6.68 -5.41 -2.14
N VAL A 115 -7.28 -5.38 -3.34
CA VAL A 115 -8.23 -4.33 -3.75
C VAL A 115 -9.44 -4.28 -2.81
N ALA A 116 -10.00 -5.44 -2.44
CA ALA A 116 -11.14 -5.51 -1.52
C ALA A 116 -10.78 -4.97 -0.12
N LYS A 117 -9.62 -5.34 0.43
CA LYS A 117 -9.13 -4.81 1.71
C LYS A 117 -8.92 -3.29 1.67
N HIS A 118 -8.40 -2.77 0.56
CA HIS A 118 -8.24 -1.33 0.39
C HIS A 118 -9.59 -0.61 0.41
N SER A 119 -10.61 -1.16 -0.24
CA SER A 119 -11.98 -0.64 -0.18
C SER A 119 -12.52 -0.58 1.26
N GLU A 120 -12.24 -1.61 2.10
CA GLU A 120 -12.62 -1.61 3.52
C GLU A 120 -11.91 -0.51 4.32
N VAL A 121 -10.62 -0.25 4.04
CA VAL A 121 -9.87 0.84 4.68
C VAL A 121 -10.47 2.20 4.31
N LEU A 122 -10.80 2.42 3.04
CA LEU A 122 -11.46 3.65 2.57
C LEU A 122 -12.79 3.89 3.28
N GLN A 123 -13.62 2.84 3.45
CA GLN A 123 -14.90 2.95 4.16
C GLN A 123 -14.69 3.35 5.64
N ARG A 124 -13.73 2.71 6.33
CA ARG A 124 -13.40 3.06 7.73
C ARG A 124 -12.91 4.49 7.85
N HIS A 125 -12.13 4.96 6.89
CA HIS A 125 -11.63 6.32 6.84
C HIS A 125 -12.78 7.33 6.69
N ALA A 126 -13.70 7.10 5.76
CA ALA A 126 -14.89 7.95 5.58
C ALA A 126 -15.81 7.96 6.82
N GLU A 127 -15.93 6.84 7.54
CA GLU A 127 -16.68 6.79 8.80
C GLU A 127 -15.99 7.57 9.91
N LEU A 128 -14.65 7.53 9.99
CA LEU A 128 -13.88 8.28 10.97
C LEU A 128 -14.05 9.78 10.75
N GLU A 129 -13.96 10.25 9.51
CA GLU A 129 -14.22 11.66 9.16
C GLU A 129 -15.61 12.13 9.64
N LYS A 130 -16.65 11.32 9.39
CA LYS A 130 -18.02 11.63 9.84
C LYS A 130 -18.12 11.72 11.36
N LYS A 131 -17.51 10.78 12.09
CA LYS A 131 -17.51 10.77 13.57
C LYS A 131 -16.78 11.98 14.13
N HIS A 132 -15.66 12.36 13.52
CA HIS A 132 -14.90 13.53 13.92
C HIS A 132 -15.67 14.82 13.64
N ALA A 133 -16.26 14.98 12.45
CA ALA A 133 -17.11 16.12 12.10
C ALA A 133 -18.32 16.25 13.04
N ALA A 134 -18.84 15.13 13.55
CA ALA A 134 -19.93 15.11 14.53
C ALA A 134 -19.47 15.36 15.98
N GLY A 135 -18.17 15.49 16.24
CA GLY A 135 -17.61 15.65 17.58
C GLY A 135 -17.77 14.42 18.49
N THR A 136 -17.91 13.22 17.91
CA THR A 136 -18.15 11.97 18.66
C THR A 136 -16.88 11.19 18.98
N VAL A 137 -15.75 11.63 18.45
CA VAL A 137 -14.41 11.09 18.76
C VAL A 137 -13.48 12.23 19.19
N THR A 138 -12.50 11.91 20.03
CA THR A 138 -11.49 12.88 20.45
C THR A 138 -10.41 13.03 19.38
N ASP A 139 -9.71 14.16 19.36
CA ASP A 139 -8.58 14.39 18.42
C ASP A 139 -7.50 13.31 18.57
N ALA A 140 -7.21 12.88 19.81
CA ALA A 140 -6.25 11.81 20.07
C ALA A 140 -6.69 10.46 19.48
N GLN A 141 -7.98 10.12 19.57
CA GLN A 141 -8.52 8.91 18.96
C GLN A 141 -8.46 9.00 17.44
N MET A 142 -8.87 10.14 16.86
CA MET A 142 -8.80 10.38 15.43
C MET A 142 -7.38 10.21 14.89
N GLN A 143 -6.39 10.80 15.57
CA GLN A 143 -4.99 10.68 15.18
C GLN A 143 -4.49 9.22 15.20
N THR A 144 -4.89 8.47 16.23
CA THR A 144 -4.54 7.05 16.36
C THR A 144 -5.13 6.22 15.22
N ASP A 145 -6.44 6.37 14.99
CA ASP A 145 -7.16 5.62 13.97
C ASP A 145 -6.66 5.96 12.55
N HIS A 146 -6.41 7.24 12.28
CA HIS A 146 -5.86 7.69 11.00
C HIS A 146 -4.45 7.15 10.75
N THR A 147 -3.58 7.16 11.77
CA THR A 147 -2.23 6.60 11.66
C THR A 147 -2.26 5.11 11.36
N SER A 148 -3.18 4.37 11.99
CA SER A 148 -3.38 2.94 11.73
C SER A 148 -3.82 2.70 10.29
N MET A 149 -4.85 3.41 9.83
CA MET A 149 -5.37 3.26 8.46
C MET A 149 -4.33 3.63 7.39
N LYS A 150 -3.55 4.69 7.62
CA LYS A 150 -2.45 5.08 6.73
C LYS A 150 -1.36 4.01 6.66
N THR A 151 -1.06 3.36 7.76
CA THR A 151 -0.10 2.24 7.79
C THR A 151 -0.63 1.03 7.02
N GLU A 152 -1.91 0.70 7.20
CA GLU A 152 -2.57 -0.38 6.45
C GLU A 152 -2.60 -0.09 4.93
N ASP A 153 -2.92 1.14 4.54
CA ASP A 153 -2.91 1.58 3.16
C ASP A 153 -1.52 1.44 2.52
N GLN A 154 -0.47 1.91 3.21
CA GLN A 154 0.90 1.76 2.72
C GLN A 154 1.33 0.29 2.54
N GLN A 155 0.90 -0.59 3.43
CA GLN A 155 1.16 -2.03 3.30
C GLN A 155 0.45 -2.63 2.08
N MET A 156 -0.80 -2.26 1.85
CA MET A 156 -1.57 -2.71 0.68
C MET A 156 -0.97 -2.20 -0.63
N GLN A 157 -0.53 -0.95 -0.67
CA GLN A 157 0.16 -0.40 -1.85
C GLN A 157 1.46 -1.17 -2.17
N GLN A 158 2.25 -1.51 -1.15
CA GLN A 158 3.46 -2.31 -1.34
C GLN A 158 3.14 -3.72 -1.84
N GLU A 159 2.13 -4.37 -1.26
CA GLU A 159 1.68 -5.69 -1.70
C GLU A 159 1.16 -5.64 -3.14
N HIS A 160 0.37 -4.64 -3.48
CA HIS A 160 -0.13 -4.44 -4.84
C HIS A 160 1.02 -4.26 -5.85
N GLN A 161 2.02 -3.42 -5.54
CA GLN A 161 3.18 -3.24 -6.41
C GLN A 161 3.95 -4.55 -6.64
N GLN A 162 4.07 -5.39 -5.60
CA GLN A 162 4.67 -6.71 -5.73
C GLN A 162 3.87 -7.61 -6.66
N LEU A 163 2.54 -7.63 -6.52
CA LEU A 163 1.64 -8.42 -7.36
C LEU A 163 1.72 -8.01 -8.84
N VAL A 164 1.75 -6.70 -9.13
CA VAL A 164 1.96 -6.19 -10.50
C VAL A 164 3.32 -6.62 -11.08
N SER A 165 4.37 -6.58 -10.26
CA SER A 165 5.70 -7.06 -10.68
C SER A 165 5.70 -8.57 -10.97
N ASP A 166 5.03 -9.36 -10.14
CA ASP A 166 4.96 -10.81 -10.32
C ASP A 166 4.06 -11.20 -11.51
N HIS A 167 2.99 -10.44 -11.77
CA HIS A 167 2.18 -10.59 -12.97
C HIS A 167 3.02 -10.42 -14.24
N LYS A 168 3.84 -9.38 -14.30
CA LYS A 168 4.74 -9.16 -15.44
C LYS A 168 5.68 -10.33 -15.70
N LYS A 169 6.22 -10.98 -14.65
CA LYS A 169 7.05 -12.18 -14.79
C LYS A 169 6.26 -13.35 -15.38
N ILE A 170 5.01 -13.53 -14.95
CA ILE A 170 4.12 -14.57 -15.49
C ILE A 170 3.82 -14.32 -16.97
N GLU A 171 3.62 -13.07 -17.38
CA GLU A 171 3.45 -12.72 -18.81
C GLU A 171 4.69 -13.06 -19.64
N GLU A 172 5.88 -12.77 -19.12
CA GLU A 172 7.14 -13.11 -19.79
C GLU A 172 7.30 -14.64 -19.94
N GLU A 173 6.88 -15.42 -18.93
CA GLU A 173 6.86 -16.89 -19.00
C GLU A 173 5.82 -17.40 -20.00
N HIS A 174 4.61 -16.81 -20.07
CA HIS A 174 3.62 -17.10 -21.11
C HIS A 174 4.18 -16.87 -22.51
N ALA A 175 4.80 -15.72 -22.72
CA ALA A 175 5.43 -15.40 -24.00
C ALA A 175 6.56 -16.37 -24.38
N ALA A 176 7.31 -16.87 -23.39
CA ALA A 176 8.36 -17.86 -23.62
C ALA A 176 7.81 -19.25 -24.03
N LEU A 177 6.66 -19.66 -23.48
CA LEU A 177 6.02 -20.93 -23.82
C LEU A 177 5.41 -20.95 -25.23
N LEU A 178 5.16 -19.78 -25.83
CA LEU A 178 4.60 -19.62 -27.16
C LEU A 178 5.65 -19.60 -28.28
N LYS A 179 6.94 -19.57 -27.93
CA LYS A 179 8.08 -19.63 -28.89
C LYS A 179 8.47 -21.07 -29.20
#